data_10f8cbfacc4defba871db57e1334fd25
#
_entry.id   10f8cbfacc4defba871db57e1334fd25
#
_cell.length_a   1.000
_cell.length_b   1.000
_cell.length_c   1.000
_cell.angle_alpha   90.00
_cell.angle_beta   90.00
_cell.angle_gamma   90.00
#
_symmetry.space_group_name_H-M   'P 1'
#
loop_
_entity.id
_entity.type
_entity.pdbx_description
1 polymer ?
#
loop_
_entity_poly.entity_id
_entity_poly.type
_entity_poly.pdbx_seq_one_letter_code
_entity_poly.pdbx_strand_id
1 'polypeptide(L)'
;MNENQRKKLPIGIQSFINIRTDGGYYYADKTNLALQLANEGTYYFLSRPRRFGKSLFVDTLRCLFEGRQELFQGLAAEKKWDWSKKHPVIRFDFSAGPLKGKDRLVASIQESMRLNRLNLDIPRPDALPVTNYGGDFKDLIIQAHEKYGEKVVVLVDECDKPILDNLIEQPI
;
A
#
# COMPACT_ATOMS: atom_id res chain seq x y z
N MET A 1 -17.20 5.60 -32.27
CA MET A 1 -16.10 5.57 -31.28
C MET A 1 -14.86 5.04 -31.96
N ASN A 2 -13.79 5.83 -32.04
CA ASN A 2 -12.57 5.45 -32.77
C ASN A 2 -11.86 4.28 -32.07
N GLU A 3 -11.98 3.07 -32.60
CA GLU A 3 -11.39 1.82 -32.07
C GLU A 3 -9.86 1.69 -32.24
N ASN A 4 -9.17 2.76 -32.62
CA ASN A 4 -7.74 2.66 -33.01
C ASN A 4 -6.78 3.54 -32.18
N GLN A 5 -7.18 3.97 -30.98
CA GLN A 5 -6.26 4.72 -30.14
C GLN A 5 -5.40 3.74 -29.32
N ARG A 6 -4.15 3.53 -29.73
CA ARG A 6 -3.18 2.69 -29.01
C ARG A 6 -3.04 3.19 -27.58
N LYS A 7 -3.25 2.31 -26.60
CA LYS A 7 -3.04 2.63 -25.19
C LYS A 7 -1.58 3.03 -24.95
N LYS A 8 -1.38 3.94 -24.00
CA LYS A 8 -0.05 4.42 -23.59
C LYS A 8 0.58 3.48 -22.57
N LEU A 9 1.90 3.44 -22.53
CA LEU A 9 2.62 2.77 -21.42
C LEU A 9 2.56 3.64 -20.17
N PRO A 10 2.28 3.10 -18.98
CA PRO A 10 2.18 3.85 -17.73
C PRO A 10 3.56 4.18 -17.14
N ILE A 11 4.38 4.93 -17.88
CA ILE A 11 5.74 5.28 -17.45
C ILE A 11 5.66 6.22 -16.25
N GLY A 12 6.25 5.81 -15.13
CA GLY A 12 6.28 6.59 -13.89
C GLY A 12 4.96 6.61 -13.10
N ILE A 13 3.89 5.94 -13.57
CA ILE A 13 2.63 5.86 -12.86
C ILE A 13 2.67 4.69 -11.87
N GLN A 14 2.51 5.00 -10.59
CA GLN A 14 2.50 4.03 -9.50
C GLN A 14 1.10 3.78 -8.93
N SER A 15 0.10 4.55 -9.38
CA SER A 15 -1.28 4.41 -8.96
C SER A 15 -2.05 3.45 -9.87
N PHE A 16 -2.51 2.35 -9.31
CA PHE A 16 -3.39 1.39 -10.02
C PHE A 16 -4.72 2.03 -10.39
N ILE A 17 -5.26 2.87 -9.50
CA ILE A 17 -6.49 3.62 -9.76
C ILE A 17 -6.34 4.44 -11.05
N ASN A 18 -5.30 5.27 -11.15
CA ASN A 18 -5.09 6.14 -12.32
C ASN A 18 -4.97 5.33 -13.61
N ILE A 19 -4.24 4.20 -13.58
CA ILE A 19 -4.10 3.33 -14.75
C ILE A 19 -5.45 2.78 -15.19
N ARG A 20 -6.31 2.43 -14.24
CA ARG A 20 -7.59 1.75 -14.53
C ARG A 20 -8.73 2.72 -14.83
N THR A 21 -8.72 3.93 -14.27
CA THR A 21 -9.79 4.92 -14.49
C THR A 21 -9.59 5.74 -15.75
N ASP A 22 -8.35 6.11 -16.08
CA ASP A 22 -8.07 6.93 -17.27
C ASP A 22 -8.32 6.20 -18.62
N GLY A 23 -8.43 4.84 -18.58
CA GLY A 23 -8.71 4.02 -19.76
C GLY A 23 -7.65 4.04 -20.86
N GLY A 24 -6.69 4.97 -20.80
CA GLY A 24 -5.69 5.22 -21.83
C GLY A 24 -4.39 4.43 -21.67
N TYR A 25 -4.24 3.61 -20.61
CA TYR A 25 -3.00 2.92 -20.32
C TYR A 25 -3.09 1.41 -20.48
N TYR A 26 -1.96 0.80 -20.88
CA TYR A 26 -1.79 -0.64 -20.77
C TYR A 26 -1.50 -1.01 -19.31
N TYR A 27 -2.13 -2.08 -18.85
CA TYR A 27 -1.79 -2.72 -17.60
C TYR A 27 -1.37 -4.17 -17.86
N ALA A 28 -0.13 -4.52 -17.50
CA ALA A 28 0.31 -5.91 -17.51
C ALA A 28 -0.31 -6.61 -16.28
N ASP A 29 -1.30 -7.46 -16.54
CA ASP A 29 -2.06 -8.11 -15.47
C ASP A 29 -1.19 -9.02 -14.61
N LYS A 30 -1.01 -8.62 -13.36
CA LYS A 30 -0.33 -9.39 -12.31
C LYS A 30 -1.28 -9.78 -11.17
N THR A 31 -2.58 -9.65 -11.39
CA THR A 31 -3.56 -9.90 -10.32
C THR A 31 -3.66 -11.37 -9.92
N ASN A 32 -3.26 -12.32 -10.80
CA ASN A 32 -3.07 -13.71 -10.36
C ASN A 32 -2.02 -13.84 -9.26
N LEU A 33 -0.91 -13.11 -9.34
CA LEU A 33 0.10 -13.10 -8.29
C LEU A 33 -0.44 -12.46 -7.00
N ALA A 34 -1.24 -11.41 -7.11
CA ALA A 34 -1.89 -10.79 -5.96
C ALA A 34 -2.84 -11.78 -5.25
N LEU A 35 -3.62 -12.55 -6.02
CA LEU A 35 -4.48 -13.62 -5.49
C LEU A 35 -3.68 -14.71 -4.79
N GLN A 36 -2.57 -15.13 -5.39
CA GLN A 36 -1.69 -16.12 -4.81
C GLN A 36 -1.14 -15.68 -3.46
N LEU A 37 -0.59 -14.46 -3.37
CA LEU A 37 -0.11 -13.89 -2.12
C LEU A 37 -1.21 -13.79 -1.06
N ALA A 38 -2.42 -13.41 -1.44
CA ALA A 38 -3.54 -13.28 -0.51
C ALA A 38 -4.00 -14.63 0.08
N ASN A 39 -3.82 -15.74 -0.66
CA ASN A 39 -4.31 -17.05 -0.28
C ASN A 39 -3.26 -17.99 0.34
N GLU A 40 -1.96 -17.82 0.00
CA GLU A 40 -0.94 -18.81 0.34
C GLU A 40 -0.12 -18.49 1.59
N GLY A 41 -0.21 -17.28 2.15
CA GLY A 41 0.59 -16.95 3.34
C GLY A 41 0.20 -15.67 4.04
N THR A 42 1.00 -15.32 5.06
CA THR A 42 0.71 -14.18 5.94
C THR A 42 1.76 -13.07 5.84
N TYR A 43 3.03 -13.45 5.63
CA TYR A 43 4.15 -12.50 5.59
C TYR A 43 4.93 -12.66 4.31
N TYR A 44 5.13 -11.54 3.60
CA TYR A 44 5.84 -11.53 2.34
C TYR A 44 6.85 -10.39 2.28
N PHE A 45 7.98 -10.66 1.68
CA PHE A 45 8.96 -9.67 1.31
C PHE A 45 9.16 -9.71 -0.22
N LEU A 46 8.86 -8.59 -0.88
CA LEU A 46 9.01 -8.47 -2.32
C LEU A 46 10.32 -7.74 -2.66
N SER A 47 11.34 -8.50 -3.03
CA SER A 47 12.58 -7.95 -3.57
C SER A 47 12.53 -7.89 -5.08
N ARG A 48 12.66 -6.69 -5.64
CA ARG A 48 12.79 -6.44 -7.08
C ARG A 48 13.68 -5.23 -7.33
N PRO A 49 14.39 -5.17 -8.46
CA PRO A 49 15.13 -3.98 -8.84
C PRO A 49 14.23 -2.74 -8.90
N ARG A 50 14.82 -1.56 -8.80
CA ARG A 50 14.09 -0.29 -9.00
C ARG A 50 13.43 -0.27 -10.38
N ARG A 51 12.26 0.39 -10.50
CA ARG A 51 11.45 0.52 -11.74
C ARG A 51 10.80 -0.76 -12.26
N PHE A 52 10.79 -1.86 -11.50
CA PHE A 52 10.09 -3.10 -11.84
C PHE A 52 8.66 -3.18 -11.28
N GLY A 53 8.05 -2.04 -10.96
CA GLY A 53 6.63 -1.93 -10.62
C GLY A 53 6.29 -2.43 -9.22
N LYS A 54 7.20 -2.37 -8.23
CA LYS A 54 6.90 -2.70 -6.83
C LYS A 54 5.74 -1.87 -6.29
N SER A 55 5.87 -0.54 -6.32
CA SER A 55 4.86 0.38 -5.77
C SER A 55 3.51 0.25 -6.46
N LEU A 56 3.50 0.05 -7.79
CA LEU A 56 2.27 -0.25 -8.52
C LEU A 56 1.63 -1.56 -8.05
N PHE A 57 2.43 -2.59 -7.78
CA PHE A 57 1.92 -3.86 -7.30
C PHE A 57 1.40 -3.76 -5.86
N VAL A 58 2.07 -3.00 -4.99
CA VAL A 58 1.59 -2.68 -3.64
C VAL A 58 0.25 -1.93 -3.72
N ASP A 59 0.11 -0.96 -4.64
CA ASP A 59 -1.16 -0.24 -4.83
C ASP A 59 -2.25 -1.13 -5.43
N THR A 60 -1.89 -2.10 -6.28
CA THR A 60 -2.83 -3.12 -6.78
C THR A 60 -3.34 -4.01 -5.64
N LEU A 61 -2.46 -4.46 -4.74
CA LEU A 61 -2.84 -5.22 -3.54
C LEU A 61 -3.78 -4.39 -2.63
N ARG A 62 -3.45 -3.11 -2.41
CA ARG A 62 -4.31 -2.20 -1.65
C ARG A 62 -5.73 -2.18 -2.23
N CYS A 63 -5.87 -1.92 -3.52
CA CYS A 63 -7.16 -1.87 -4.18
C CYS A 63 -7.91 -3.21 -4.13
N LEU A 64 -7.20 -4.34 -4.21
CA LEU A 64 -7.77 -5.67 -4.11
C LEU A 64 -8.41 -5.90 -2.72
N PHE A 65 -7.63 -5.64 -1.66
CA PHE A 65 -8.08 -5.84 -0.29
C PHE A 65 -9.15 -4.83 0.14
N GLU A 66 -9.10 -3.59 -0.36
CA GLU A 66 -10.16 -2.60 -0.16
C GLU A 66 -11.48 -2.95 -0.88
N GLY A 67 -11.49 -4.01 -1.70
CA GLY A 67 -12.69 -4.46 -2.42
C GLY A 67 -13.10 -3.55 -3.57
N ARG A 68 -12.15 -2.91 -4.24
CA ARG A 68 -12.38 -2.01 -5.39
C ARG A 68 -12.60 -2.77 -6.68
N GLN A 69 -13.67 -3.57 -6.72
CA GLN A 69 -14.00 -4.47 -7.84
C GLN A 69 -14.01 -3.78 -9.20
N GLU A 70 -14.49 -2.55 -9.27
CA GLU A 70 -14.60 -1.76 -10.51
C GLU A 70 -13.26 -1.56 -11.22
N LEU A 71 -12.15 -1.57 -10.49
CA LEU A 71 -10.80 -1.42 -11.05
C LEU A 71 -10.26 -2.71 -11.67
N PHE A 72 -10.87 -3.86 -11.36
CA PHE A 72 -10.37 -5.18 -11.78
C PHE A 72 -11.12 -5.76 -12.97
N GLN A 73 -12.02 -5.00 -13.59
CA GLN A 73 -12.75 -5.45 -14.79
C GLN A 73 -11.79 -5.89 -15.90
N GLY A 74 -12.00 -7.09 -16.44
CA GLY A 74 -11.16 -7.69 -17.49
C GLY A 74 -9.82 -8.24 -16.98
N LEU A 75 -9.54 -8.21 -15.67
CA LEU A 75 -8.32 -8.79 -15.07
C LEU A 75 -8.60 -10.15 -14.42
N ALA A 76 -7.55 -10.93 -14.19
CA ALA A 76 -7.67 -12.28 -13.66
C ALA A 76 -8.35 -12.34 -12.27
N ALA A 77 -8.20 -11.31 -11.45
CA ALA A 77 -8.83 -11.24 -10.14
C ALA A 77 -10.34 -10.98 -10.18
N GLU A 78 -10.87 -10.43 -11.28
CA GLU A 78 -12.29 -10.02 -11.37
C GLU A 78 -13.25 -11.13 -10.93
N LYS A 79 -13.00 -12.37 -11.39
CA LYS A 79 -13.87 -13.53 -11.16
C LYS A 79 -13.38 -14.46 -10.06
N LYS A 80 -12.20 -14.22 -9.50
CA LYS A 80 -11.54 -15.13 -8.57
C LYS A 80 -11.45 -14.61 -7.14
N TRP A 81 -11.65 -13.28 -6.96
CA TRP A 81 -11.61 -12.65 -5.65
C TRP A 81 -13.00 -12.57 -5.04
N ASP A 82 -13.09 -12.74 -3.73
CA ASP A 82 -14.33 -12.57 -2.98
C ASP A 82 -14.56 -11.07 -2.67
N TRP A 83 -15.25 -10.39 -3.57
CA TRP A 83 -15.53 -8.96 -3.47
C TRP A 83 -16.54 -8.59 -2.37
N SER A 84 -17.18 -9.57 -1.74
CA SER A 84 -18.05 -9.33 -0.59
C SER A 84 -17.29 -8.90 0.66
N LYS A 85 -15.99 -9.23 0.73
CA LYS A 85 -15.10 -8.90 1.83
C LYS A 85 -14.26 -7.66 1.53
N LYS A 86 -14.20 -6.77 2.50
CA LYS A 86 -13.37 -5.56 2.45
C LYS A 86 -12.45 -5.55 3.65
N HIS A 87 -11.18 -5.75 3.39
CA HIS A 87 -10.17 -5.72 4.44
C HIS A 87 -9.70 -4.29 4.71
N PRO A 88 -9.57 -3.87 5.97
CA PRO A 88 -8.91 -2.60 6.28
C PRO A 88 -7.43 -2.68 5.91
N VAL A 89 -6.95 -1.69 5.13
CA VAL A 89 -5.57 -1.63 4.68
C VAL A 89 -4.84 -0.50 5.38
N ILE A 90 -3.76 -0.82 6.07
CA ILE A 90 -2.82 0.12 6.65
C ILE A 90 -1.59 0.19 5.74
N ARG A 91 -1.28 1.38 5.22
CA ARG A 91 -0.15 1.57 4.31
C ARG A 91 0.91 2.47 4.91
N PHE A 92 2.16 2.03 4.87
CA PHE A 92 3.35 2.86 5.08
C PHE A 92 4.10 3.01 3.76
N ASP A 93 4.41 4.25 3.40
CA ASP A 93 5.16 4.58 2.19
C ASP A 93 6.33 5.49 2.57
N PHE A 94 7.53 4.96 2.52
CA PHE A 94 8.75 5.68 2.86
C PHE A 94 9.41 6.36 1.66
N SER A 95 8.73 6.45 0.50
CA SER A 95 9.28 7.09 -0.70
C SER A 95 9.41 8.61 -0.58
N ALA A 96 8.60 9.25 0.27
CA ALA A 96 8.50 10.69 0.37
C ALA A 96 9.66 11.30 1.15
N GLY A 97 10.51 12.07 0.46
CA GLY A 97 11.56 12.90 1.08
C GLY A 97 12.70 12.11 1.76
N PRO A 98 13.71 12.82 2.28
CA PRO A 98 14.80 12.20 3.03
C PRO A 98 14.36 11.84 4.44
N LEU A 99 14.67 10.61 4.89
CA LEU A 99 14.38 10.10 6.23
C LEU A 99 15.63 10.13 7.14
N LYS A 100 16.51 11.08 6.89
CA LYS A 100 17.77 11.20 7.63
C LYS A 100 17.54 11.67 9.06
N GLY A 101 18.01 10.87 10.02
CA GLY A 101 17.84 11.12 11.46
C GLY A 101 16.53 10.59 12.05
N LYS A 102 16.57 10.31 13.35
CA LYS A 102 15.44 9.73 14.09
C LYS A 102 14.16 10.56 14.00
N ASP A 103 14.26 11.89 14.11
CA ASP A 103 13.08 12.75 14.19
C ASP A 103 12.29 12.76 12.88
N ARG A 104 12.97 12.74 11.73
CA ARG A 104 12.30 12.67 10.41
C ARG A 104 11.63 11.33 10.17
N LEU A 105 12.28 10.25 10.57
CA LEU A 105 11.68 8.92 10.48
C LEU A 105 10.44 8.83 11.36
N VAL A 106 10.53 9.31 12.59
CA VAL A 106 9.42 9.34 13.53
C VAL A 106 8.26 10.18 12.98
N ALA A 107 8.53 11.38 12.46
CA ALA A 107 7.50 12.23 11.86
C ALA A 107 6.82 11.55 10.67
N SER A 108 7.57 10.84 9.81
CA SER A 108 7.02 10.09 8.69
C SER A 108 6.11 8.94 9.15
N ILE A 109 6.50 8.21 10.19
CA ILE A 109 5.67 7.15 10.77
C ILE A 109 4.38 7.73 11.37
N GLN A 110 4.50 8.83 12.13
CA GLN A 110 3.34 9.49 12.73
C GLN A 110 2.34 10.00 11.68
N GLU A 111 2.85 10.62 10.62
CA GLU A 111 2.00 11.07 9.52
C GLU A 111 1.33 9.90 8.79
N SER A 112 2.06 8.82 8.54
CA SER A 112 1.47 7.60 7.97
C SER A 112 0.36 7.03 8.87
N MET A 113 0.58 6.98 10.17
CA MET A 113 -0.43 6.54 11.15
C MET A 113 -1.66 7.44 11.14
N ARG A 114 -1.46 8.76 11.13
CA ARG A 114 -2.55 9.75 11.06
C ARG A 114 -3.39 9.56 9.79
N LEU A 115 -2.75 9.42 8.63
CA LEU A 115 -3.42 9.22 7.35
C LEU A 115 -4.19 7.90 7.30
N ASN A 116 -3.62 6.82 7.83
CA ASN A 116 -4.31 5.53 7.91
C ASN A 116 -5.56 5.62 8.81
N ARG A 117 -5.47 6.29 9.96
CA ARG A 117 -6.65 6.51 10.83
C ARG A 117 -7.75 7.29 10.11
N LEU A 118 -7.39 8.34 9.38
CA LEU A 118 -8.35 9.11 8.58
C LEU A 118 -9.00 8.24 7.49
N ASN A 119 -8.19 7.49 6.73
CA ASN A 119 -8.69 6.65 5.64
C ASN A 119 -9.62 5.53 6.13
N LEU A 120 -9.36 5.01 7.33
CA LEU A 120 -10.16 3.96 7.96
C LEU A 120 -11.30 4.53 8.83
N ASP A 121 -11.40 5.87 8.90
CA ASP A 121 -12.35 6.56 9.79
C ASP A 121 -12.27 6.00 11.22
N ILE A 122 -11.05 5.94 11.76
CA ILE A 122 -10.74 5.50 13.13
C ILE A 122 -10.21 6.69 13.91
N PRO A 123 -10.98 7.27 14.82
CA PRO A 123 -10.54 8.41 15.61
C PRO A 123 -9.34 8.03 16.50
N ARG A 124 -8.44 8.97 16.69
CA ARG A 124 -7.40 8.82 17.72
C ARG A 124 -7.96 9.30 19.05
N PRO A 125 -7.73 8.57 20.14
CA PRO A 125 -8.03 9.10 21.48
C PRO A 125 -7.22 10.38 21.74
N ASP A 126 -7.87 11.46 22.12
CA ASP A 126 -7.32 12.83 22.21
C ASP A 126 -6.24 13.04 23.30
N ALA A 127 -5.89 12.04 24.08
CA ALA A 127 -5.28 12.30 25.38
C ALA A 127 -3.81 11.91 25.56
N LEU A 128 -3.12 11.27 24.60
CA LEU A 128 -1.78 10.78 24.90
C LEU A 128 -0.72 11.29 23.89
N PRO A 129 0.39 11.89 24.37
CA PRO A 129 1.56 12.10 23.53
C PRO A 129 2.03 10.74 23.03
N VAL A 130 2.32 10.62 21.72
CA VAL A 130 2.81 9.36 21.14
C VAL A 130 4.24 9.16 21.61
N THR A 131 4.40 8.52 22.74
CA THR A 131 5.70 8.08 23.26
C THR A 131 6.00 6.63 22.89
N ASN A 132 4.96 5.86 22.53
CA ASN A 132 5.05 4.45 22.17
C ASN A 132 4.39 4.19 20.79
N TYR A 133 5.17 4.36 19.71
CA TYR A 133 4.70 4.15 18.32
C TYR A 133 4.26 2.71 18.04
N GLY A 134 4.91 1.73 18.66
CA GLY A 134 4.52 0.32 18.53
C GLY A 134 3.16 0.03 19.16
N GLY A 135 2.89 0.63 20.31
CA GLY A 135 1.57 0.56 20.96
C GLY A 135 0.47 1.21 20.13
N ASP A 136 0.70 2.43 19.62
CA ASP A 136 -0.26 3.15 18.79
C ASP A 136 -0.56 2.39 17.47
N PHE A 137 0.45 1.75 16.89
CA PHE A 137 0.26 0.90 15.71
C PHE A 137 -0.57 -0.35 16.01
N LYS A 138 -0.27 -1.01 17.13
CA LYS A 138 -1.04 -2.17 17.59
C LYS A 138 -2.51 -1.80 17.84
N ASP A 139 -2.75 -0.67 18.48
CA ASP A 139 -4.09 -0.17 18.74
C ASP A 139 -4.84 0.14 17.44
N LEU A 140 -4.18 0.72 16.44
CA LEU A 140 -4.78 0.94 15.13
C LEU A 140 -5.20 -0.37 14.46
N ILE A 141 -4.37 -1.41 14.54
CA ILE A 141 -4.70 -2.74 13.99
C ILE A 141 -5.93 -3.32 14.71
N ILE A 142 -5.96 -3.26 16.04
CA ILE A 142 -7.08 -3.78 16.84
C ILE A 142 -8.38 -3.05 16.48
N GLN A 143 -8.38 -1.72 16.49
CA GLN A 143 -9.55 -0.91 16.17
C GLN A 143 -10.03 -1.11 14.73
N ALA A 144 -9.09 -1.26 13.78
CA ALA A 144 -9.43 -1.56 12.40
C ALA A 144 -10.09 -2.93 12.26
N HIS A 145 -9.54 -3.95 12.93
CA HIS A 145 -10.13 -5.28 12.94
C HIS A 145 -11.54 -5.29 13.55
N GLU A 146 -11.71 -4.65 14.70
CA GLU A 146 -13.02 -4.55 15.39
C GLU A 146 -14.07 -3.83 14.53
N LYS A 147 -13.66 -2.72 13.88
CA LYS A 147 -14.57 -1.92 13.05
C LYS A 147 -15.03 -2.65 11.77
N TYR A 148 -14.10 -3.36 11.10
CA TYR A 148 -14.38 -3.99 9.81
C TYR A 148 -14.78 -5.47 9.91
N GLY A 149 -14.53 -6.13 11.03
CA GLY A 149 -14.77 -7.57 11.22
C GLY A 149 -13.86 -8.47 10.40
N GLU A 150 -12.87 -7.91 9.69
CA GLU A 150 -11.98 -8.61 8.77
C GLU A 150 -10.51 -8.45 9.19
N LYS A 151 -9.65 -9.36 8.69
CA LYS A 151 -8.21 -9.27 8.93
C LYS A 151 -7.63 -7.99 8.36
N VAL A 152 -6.80 -7.32 9.13
CA VAL A 152 -6.07 -6.12 8.72
C VAL A 152 -4.91 -6.50 7.80
N VAL A 153 -4.79 -5.78 6.70
CA VAL A 153 -3.66 -5.91 5.76
C VAL A 153 -2.70 -4.75 5.98
N VAL A 154 -1.43 -5.05 6.20
CA VAL A 154 -0.38 -4.05 6.33
C VAL A 154 0.52 -4.10 5.09
N LEU A 155 0.62 -2.98 4.39
CA LEU A 155 1.45 -2.81 3.21
C LEU A 155 2.55 -1.79 3.50
N VAL A 156 3.81 -2.18 3.27
CA VAL A 156 4.97 -1.30 3.47
C VAL A 156 5.73 -1.17 2.16
N ASP A 157 5.83 0.05 1.64
CA ASP A 157 6.60 0.35 0.43
C ASP A 157 7.89 1.08 0.79
N GLU A 158 8.98 0.81 0.02
CA GLU A 158 10.32 1.36 0.21
C GLU A 158 10.87 1.17 1.65
N CYS A 159 10.65 -0.03 2.22
CA CYS A 159 11.03 -0.36 3.61
C CYS A 159 12.55 -0.33 3.86
N ASP A 160 13.37 -0.39 2.83
CA ASP A 160 14.84 -0.25 2.89
C ASP A 160 15.30 1.20 3.00
N LYS A 161 14.50 2.18 2.58
CA LYS A 161 14.88 3.58 2.56
C LYS A 161 15.22 4.17 3.94
N PRO A 162 14.48 3.89 5.03
CA PRO A 162 14.88 4.33 6.37
C PRO A 162 16.27 3.86 6.78
N ILE A 163 16.67 2.66 6.36
CA ILE A 163 17.99 2.11 6.63
C ILE A 163 19.03 2.81 5.76
N LEU A 164 18.79 2.89 4.45
CA LEU A 164 19.72 3.48 3.48
C LEU A 164 20.00 4.96 3.77
N ASP A 165 18.97 5.74 4.13
CA ASP A 165 19.10 7.17 4.44
C ASP A 165 19.90 7.43 5.73
N ASN A 166 20.04 6.41 6.61
CA ASN A 166 20.72 6.52 7.89
C ASN A 166 22.00 5.68 7.99
N LEU A 167 22.43 5.05 6.90
CA LEU A 167 23.75 4.44 6.84
C LEU A 167 24.80 5.56 6.97
N ILE A 168 25.58 5.51 8.03
CA ILE A 168 26.74 6.38 8.21
C ILE A 168 27.83 5.84 7.29
N GLU A 169 28.18 6.60 6.25
CA GLU A 169 29.42 6.37 5.54
C GLU A 169 30.57 6.57 6.54
N GLN A 170 31.17 5.48 7.01
CA GLN A 170 32.42 5.58 7.73
C GLN A 170 33.47 6.07 6.72
N PRO A 171 34.16 7.21 6.96
CA PRO A 171 35.27 7.59 6.13
C PRO A 171 36.33 6.47 6.19
N ILE A 172 36.72 5.98 5.00
CA ILE A 172 37.82 5.05 4.77
C ILE A 172 39.12 5.72 5.18
#